data_28452753ad2bde2da1eb436b05286a9d
#
_entry.id   28452753ad2bde2da1eb436b05286a9d
#
_cell.length_a   1.000
_cell.length_b   1.000
_cell.length_c   1.000
_cell.angle_alpha   90.00
_cell.angle_beta   90.00
_cell.angle_gamma   90.00
#
_symmetry.space_group_name_H-M   'P 1'
#
loop_
_entity.id
_entity.type
_entity.pdbx_description
1 polymer ?
#
loop_
_entity_poly.entity_id
_entity_poly.type
_entity_poly.pdbx_seq_one_letter_code
_entity_poly.pdbx_strand_id
1 'polypeptide(L)'
;MPKYTLLFCDDEIKYLQNRIDKIIADTLPETFACKYINDNDFSFDPCYDVYFLDIDMPYHTGFELAQRIYEINSEAIFVFMSSHEDYKLEGYKFHPFDFIMKCNLAIDLKRVLLELKKKLSSSKQMIMIKSEGIKLNLSDVLYIVTEDNYRNIVTANDNDILLRSNDNDLQNLIEKDSIMLIRRGIWVNVQHVKKFKGDRIEMDNNQVFKVSRKLKKECYARFMNDGW
;
A
#
# COMPACT_ATOMS: atom_id res chain seq x y z
N MET A 1 6.02 13.54 0.26
CA MET A 1 6.50 12.74 1.43
C MET A 1 6.51 11.27 1.05
N PRO A 2 7.50 10.49 1.47
CA PRO A 2 7.53 9.05 1.17
C PRO A 2 6.28 8.35 1.71
N LYS A 3 5.79 7.40 0.93
CA LYS A 3 4.50 6.71 1.19
C LYS A 3 4.64 5.48 2.08
N TYR A 4 5.82 4.87 2.07
CA TYR A 4 6.13 3.62 2.77
C TYR A 4 7.46 3.70 3.49
N THR A 5 7.62 2.91 4.55
CA THR A 5 8.81 2.86 5.38
C THR A 5 9.49 1.50 5.28
N LEU A 6 10.78 1.52 4.98
CA LEU A 6 11.62 0.32 4.89
C LEU A 6 12.65 0.35 6.02
N LEU A 7 12.84 -0.78 6.70
CA LEU A 7 13.95 -0.99 7.62
C LEU A 7 14.97 -1.92 6.95
N PHE A 8 16.23 -1.53 6.96
CA PHE A 8 17.37 -2.37 6.58
C PHE A 8 18.20 -2.66 7.83
N CYS A 9 18.33 -3.92 8.19
CA CYS A 9 19.17 -4.39 9.29
C CYS A 9 20.29 -5.29 8.75
N ASP A 10 21.55 -4.89 8.98
CA ASP A 10 22.71 -5.54 8.42
C ASP A 10 23.94 -5.10 9.24
N ASP A 11 24.87 -5.97 9.58
CA ASP A 11 26.06 -5.63 10.34
C ASP A 11 27.04 -4.75 9.52
N GLU A 12 27.02 -4.87 8.21
CA GLU A 12 27.80 -4.05 7.27
C GLU A 12 26.98 -2.87 6.66
N ILE A 13 25.87 -2.49 7.27
CA ILE A 13 24.91 -1.52 6.71
C ILE A 13 25.57 -0.20 6.29
N LYS A 14 26.59 0.26 7.00
CA LYS A 14 27.32 1.50 6.68
C LYS A 14 27.97 1.48 5.29
N TYR A 15 28.35 0.29 4.81
CA TYR A 15 28.94 0.13 3.47
C TYR A 15 27.87 -0.04 2.38
N LEU A 16 26.70 -0.56 2.74
CA LEU A 16 25.60 -0.84 1.80
C LEU A 16 24.68 0.37 1.61
N GLN A 17 24.50 1.22 2.61
CA GLN A 17 23.53 2.30 2.64
C GLN A 17 23.57 3.18 1.38
N ASN A 18 24.72 3.75 1.04
CA ASN A 18 24.81 4.64 -0.13
C ASN A 18 24.41 3.94 -1.44
N ARG A 19 24.71 2.66 -1.55
CA ARG A 19 24.36 1.85 -2.73
C ARG A 19 22.86 1.57 -2.76
N ILE A 20 22.24 1.24 -1.63
CA ILE A 20 20.81 1.03 -1.48
C ILE A 20 20.06 2.33 -1.79
N ASP A 21 20.45 3.46 -1.19
CA ASP A 21 19.83 4.77 -1.43
C ASP A 21 19.82 5.14 -2.90
N LYS A 22 20.94 4.91 -3.61
CA LYS A 22 21.04 5.16 -5.04
C LYS A 22 20.08 4.28 -5.83
N ILE A 23 20.00 2.98 -5.54
CA ILE A 23 19.10 2.05 -6.24
C ILE A 23 17.64 2.47 -6.03
N ILE A 24 17.26 2.86 -4.81
CA ILE A 24 15.90 3.30 -4.50
C ILE A 24 15.57 4.60 -5.23
N ALA A 25 16.46 5.58 -5.19
CA ALA A 25 16.27 6.86 -5.87
C ALA A 25 16.14 6.71 -7.40
N ASP A 26 16.95 5.81 -7.99
CA ASP A 26 16.92 5.53 -9.44
C ASP A 26 15.67 4.71 -9.85
N THR A 27 15.09 3.93 -8.91
CA THR A 27 13.99 3.01 -9.24
C THR A 27 12.63 3.62 -8.94
N LEU A 28 12.45 4.17 -7.75
CA LEU A 28 11.16 4.67 -7.23
C LEU A 28 11.40 5.90 -6.35
N PRO A 29 11.75 7.05 -6.92
CA PRO A 29 12.01 8.27 -6.17
C PRO A 29 10.81 8.64 -5.30
N GLU A 30 11.06 9.12 -4.08
CA GLU A 30 10.07 9.59 -3.10
C GLU A 30 9.01 8.56 -2.65
N THR A 31 9.11 7.30 -3.09
CA THR A 31 8.15 6.26 -2.72
C THR A 31 8.42 5.70 -1.32
N PHE A 32 9.70 5.53 -0.98
CA PHE A 32 10.14 4.87 0.24
C PHE A 32 10.98 5.80 1.12
N ALA A 33 10.74 5.73 2.44
CA ALA A 33 11.65 6.23 3.47
C ALA A 33 12.42 5.06 4.05
N CYS A 34 13.75 5.17 4.14
CA CYS A 34 14.59 4.11 4.63
C CYS A 34 15.16 4.42 6.01
N LYS A 35 15.16 3.43 6.89
CA LYS A 35 15.89 3.39 8.14
C LYS A 35 16.98 2.32 8.02
N TYR A 36 18.17 2.63 8.47
CA TYR A 36 19.32 1.73 8.45
C TYR A 36 19.80 1.52 9.88
N ILE A 37 19.91 0.27 10.27
CA ILE A 37 20.38 -0.11 11.61
C ILE A 37 21.38 -1.25 11.53
N ASN A 38 22.28 -1.28 12.49
CA ASN A 38 23.13 -2.44 12.73
C ASN A 38 22.36 -3.42 13.62
N ASP A 39 22.71 -4.70 13.58
CA ASP A 39 22.04 -5.75 14.35
C ASP A 39 22.11 -5.58 15.86
N ASN A 40 23.19 -4.97 16.38
CA ASN A 40 23.31 -4.66 17.82
C ASN A 40 22.43 -3.49 18.29
N ASP A 41 21.94 -2.66 17.35
CA ASP A 41 21.08 -1.51 17.64
C ASP A 41 19.61 -1.80 17.33
N PHE A 42 19.29 -3.07 17.03
CA PHE A 42 17.93 -3.47 16.65
C PHE A 42 16.95 -3.27 17.81
N SER A 43 15.97 -2.41 17.57
CA SER A 43 14.81 -2.24 18.46
C SER A 43 13.55 -2.76 17.77
N PHE A 44 12.74 -3.54 18.51
CA PHE A 44 11.48 -4.09 18.00
C PHE A 44 10.41 -3.01 17.90
N ASP A 45 10.53 -2.16 16.86
CA ASP A 45 9.51 -1.19 16.52
C ASP A 45 8.68 -1.76 15.34
N PRO A 46 7.38 -2.09 15.55
CA PRO A 46 6.53 -2.72 14.53
C PRO A 46 6.04 -1.75 13.45
N CYS A 47 6.59 -0.54 13.35
CA CYS A 47 6.03 0.52 12.51
C CYS A 47 6.59 0.60 11.09
N TYR A 48 7.38 -0.38 10.64
CA TYR A 48 7.87 -0.40 9.27
C TYR A 48 6.96 -1.23 8.35
N ASP A 49 6.77 -0.75 7.11
CA ASP A 49 5.96 -1.47 6.11
C ASP A 49 6.70 -2.73 5.61
N VAL A 50 8.04 -2.71 5.56
CA VAL A 50 8.88 -3.84 5.13
C VAL A 50 10.20 -3.87 5.90
N TYR A 51 10.64 -5.07 6.23
CA TYR A 51 11.91 -5.36 6.89
C TYR A 51 12.85 -6.10 5.93
N PHE A 52 13.99 -5.49 5.63
CA PHE A 52 15.11 -6.13 4.93
C PHE A 52 16.12 -6.57 5.98
N LEU A 53 16.29 -7.87 6.14
CA LEU A 53 17.09 -8.47 7.21
C LEU A 53 18.25 -9.28 6.61
N ASP A 54 19.46 -8.92 6.95
CA ASP A 54 20.60 -9.79 6.68
C ASP A 54 20.48 -11.07 7.50
N ILE A 55 20.82 -12.21 6.90
CA ILE A 55 20.71 -13.50 7.57
C ILE A 55 21.90 -13.73 8.50
N ASP A 56 23.10 -13.43 8.04
CA ASP A 56 24.36 -13.69 8.76
C ASP A 56 24.86 -12.43 9.46
N MET A 57 24.45 -12.23 10.70
CA MET A 57 24.90 -11.13 11.54
C MET A 57 25.49 -11.64 12.87
N PRO A 58 26.46 -10.92 13.47
CA PRO A 58 27.19 -11.39 14.66
C PRO A 58 26.36 -11.57 15.93
N TYR A 59 25.35 -10.73 16.15
CA TYR A 59 24.56 -10.72 17.40
C TYR A 59 23.21 -11.42 17.25
N HIS A 60 22.57 -11.31 16.10
CA HIS A 60 21.27 -11.92 15.80
C HIS A 60 21.27 -12.41 14.36
N THR A 61 20.67 -13.53 14.11
CA THR A 61 20.38 -13.94 12.73
C THR A 61 19.13 -13.20 12.21
N GLY A 62 19.06 -12.95 10.91
CA GLY A 62 17.85 -12.36 10.29
C GLY A 62 16.60 -13.18 10.55
N PHE A 63 16.72 -14.50 10.71
CA PHE A 63 15.62 -15.40 11.05
C PHE A 63 15.10 -15.19 12.47
N GLU A 64 16.01 -15.02 13.45
CA GLU A 64 15.63 -14.72 14.83
C GLU A 64 14.89 -13.36 14.93
N LEU A 65 15.37 -12.35 14.21
CA LEU A 65 14.71 -11.06 14.15
C LEU A 65 13.33 -11.17 13.50
N ALA A 66 13.22 -11.87 12.38
CA ALA A 66 11.94 -12.11 11.70
C ALA A 66 10.93 -12.81 12.61
N GLN A 67 11.37 -13.85 13.35
CA GLN A 67 10.51 -14.56 14.30
C GLN A 67 9.94 -13.61 15.38
N ARG A 68 10.78 -12.81 15.99
CA ARG A 68 10.37 -11.85 17.02
C ARG A 68 9.45 -10.75 16.49
N ILE A 69 9.72 -10.25 15.28
CA ILE A 69 8.84 -9.27 14.64
C ILE A 69 7.47 -9.90 14.33
N TYR A 70 7.45 -11.15 13.82
CA TYR A 70 6.23 -11.87 13.49
C TYR A 70 5.34 -12.11 14.72
N GLU A 71 5.92 -12.36 15.90
CA GLU A 71 5.19 -12.52 17.17
C GLU A 71 4.44 -11.24 17.59
N ILE A 72 4.98 -10.05 17.20
CA ILE A 72 4.37 -8.75 17.49
C ILE A 72 3.42 -8.34 16.35
N ASN A 73 3.78 -8.62 15.10
CA ASN A 73 3.03 -8.26 13.92
C ASN A 73 3.06 -9.41 12.90
N SER A 74 2.03 -10.25 12.91
CA SER A 74 1.91 -11.40 12.00
C SER A 74 1.75 -11.02 10.51
N GLU A 75 1.46 -9.77 10.21
CA GLU A 75 1.33 -9.25 8.84
C GLU A 75 2.61 -8.55 8.35
N ALA A 76 3.70 -8.59 9.13
CA ALA A 76 4.97 -7.99 8.75
C ALA A 76 5.52 -8.60 7.44
N ILE A 77 6.04 -7.75 6.57
CA ILE A 77 6.64 -8.17 5.31
C ILE A 77 8.16 -8.25 5.48
N PHE A 78 8.71 -9.42 5.23
CA PHE A 78 10.15 -9.69 5.31
C PHE A 78 10.76 -9.89 3.94
N VAL A 79 11.94 -9.33 3.74
CA VAL A 79 12.86 -9.63 2.64
C VAL A 79 14.20 -10.00 3.28
N PHE A 80 14.66 -11.21 3.04
CA PHE A 80 15.99 -11.61 3.52
C PHE A 80 17.08 -11.20 2.54
N MET A 81 18.22 -10.81 3.08
CA MET A 81 19.43 -10.52 2.34
C MET A 81 20.53 -11.52 2.75
N SER A 82 21.32 -12.02 1.82
CA SER A 82 22.43 -12.90 2.15
C SER A 82 23.52 -12.90 1.09
N SER A 83 24.73 -13.21 1.51
CA SER A 83 25.84 -13.52 0.61
C SER A 83 25.87 -15.00 0.20
N HIS A 84 25.06 -15.88 0.84
CA HIS A 84 25.05 -17.33 0.67
C HIS A 84 23.69 -17.83 0.15
N GLU A 85 23.71 -18.69 -0.87
CA GLU A 85 22.47 -19.23 -1.48
C GLU A 85 21.77 -20.28 -0.62
N ASP A 86 22.51 -20.97 0.24
CA ASP A 86 22.02 -22.11 1.03
C ASP A 86 20.88 -21.74 2.00
N TYR A 87 20.83 -20.48 2.44
CA TYR A 87 19.80 -19.99 3.36
C TYR A 87 18.38 -19.88 2.77
N LYS A 88 18.24 -19.96 1.45
CA LYS A 88 16.91 -19.89 0.82
C LYS A 88 15.97 -20.98 1.31
N LEU A 89 16.48 -22.21 1.50
CA LEU A 89 15.69 -23.34 1.99
C LEU A 89 15.23 -23.17 3.43
N GLU A 90 16.11 -22.65 4.30
CA GLU A 90 15.77 -22.42 5.71
C GLU A 90 14.78 -21.27 5.88
N GLY A 91 14.95 -20.21 5.10
CA GLY A 91 14.12 -19.01 5.14
C GLY A 91 12.68 -19.22 4.67
N TYR A 92 12.37 -20.26 3.91
CA TYR A 92 10.98 -20.55 3.48
C TYR A 92 10.00 -20.74 4.63
N LYS A 93 10.46 -21.15 5.82
CA LYS A 93 9.63 -21.32 7.03
C LYS A 93 8.96 -20.01 7.47
N PHE A 94 9.57 -18.88 7.14
CA PHE A 94 9.09 -17.54 7.52
C PHE A 94 8.17 -16.91 6.47
N HIS A 95 7.89 -17.62 5.37
CA HIS A 95 7.10 -17.09 4.25
C HIS A 95 7.53 -15.68 3.83
N PRO A 96 8.85 -15.43 3.60
CA PRO A 96 9.32 -14.11 3.24
C PRO A 96 8.71 -13.67 1.92
N PHE A 97 8.62 -12.38 1.73
CA PHE A 97 8.18 -11.82 0.46
C PHE A 97 9.18 -12.17 -0.65
N ASP A 98 10.48 -12.09 -0.35
CA ASP A 98 11.54 -12.41 -1.31
C ASP A 98 12.91 -12.59 -0.61
N PHE A 99 13.90 -13.00 -1.42
CA PHE A 99 15.31 -13.08 -1.06
C PHE A 99 16.15 -12.22 -2.00
N ILE A 100 17.12 -11.50 -1.45
CA ILE A 100 18.11 -10.71 -2.19
C ILE A 100 19.49 -11.29 -1.97
N MET A 101 20.17 -11.61 -3.07
CA MET A 101 21.60 -11.98 -3.02
C MET A 101 22.44 -10.69 -3.01
N LYS A 102 23.28 -10.52 -1.96
CA LYS A 102 24.12 -9.30 -1.83
C LYS A 102 25.09 -9.12 -3.01
N CYS A 103 25.53 -10.20 -3.65
CA CYS A 103 26.34 -10.17 -4.88
C CYS A 103 25.56 -9.57 -6.08
N ASN A 104 24.25 -9.71 -6.12
CA ASN A 104 23.36 -9.20 -7.17
C ASN A 104 22.45 -8.05 -6.68
N LEU A 105 22.85 -7.35 -5.60
CA LEU A 105 22.03 -6.37 -4.88
C LEU A 105 21.31 -5.39 -5.81
N ALA A 106 21.97 -4.86 -6.84
CA ALA A 106 21.35 -3.85 -7.71
C ALA A 106 20.19 -4.40 -8.53
N ILE A 107 20.28 -5.64 -9.00
CA ILE A 107 19.25 -6.28 -9.82
C ILE A 107 18.09 -6.74 -8.93
N ASP A 108 18.42 -7.47 -7.86
CA ASP A 108 17.42 -8.08 -6.98
C ASP A 108 16.64 -7.01 -6.22
N LEU A 109 17.32 -6.01 -5.64
CA LEU A 109 16.64 -4.93 -4.90
C LEU A 109 15.69 -4.14 -5.80
N LYS A 110 16.12 -3.80 -7.03
CA LYS A 110 15.24 -3.12 -7.99
C LYS A 110 13.97 -3.92 -8.28
N ARG A 111 14.09 -5.22 -8.55
CA ARG A 111 12.97 -6.13 -8.79
C ARG A 111 12.03 -6.16 -7.58
N VAL A 112 12.59 -6.41 -6.39
CA VAL A 112 11.84 -6.50 -5.13
C VAL A 112 11.10 -5.20 -4.82
N LEU A 113 11.72 -4.03 -5.00
CA LEU A 113 11.07 -2.73 -4.77
C LEU A 113 9.85 -2.50 -5.67
N LEU A 114 9.93 -2.89 -6.94
CA LEU A 114 8.81 -2.78 -7.87
C LEU A 114 7.63 -3.70 -7.48
N GLU A 115 7.93 -4.92 -7.04
CA GLU A 115 6.91 -5.87 -6.58
C GLU A 115 6.32 -5.45 -5.22
N LEU A 116 7.15 -4.97 -4.29
CA LEU A 116 6.69 -4.40 -3.02
C LEU A 116 5.76 -3.20 -3.21
N LYS A 117 6.08 -2.29 -4.13
CA LYS A 117 5.20 -1.16 -4.44
C LYS A 117 3.81 -1.65 -4.87
N LYS A 118 3.72 -2.67 -5.71
CA LYS A 118 2.44 -3.26 -6.14
C LYS A 118 1.70 -3.88 -4.94
N LYS A 119 2.38 -4.70 -4.13
CA LYS A 119 1.79 -5.35 -2.94
C LYS A 119 1.29 -4.33 -1.93
N LEU A 120 2.12 -3.36 -1.56
CA LEU A 120 1.79 -2.33 -0.57
C LEU A 120 0.67 -1.40 -1.06
N SER A 121 0.64 -1.11 -2.36
CA SER A 121 -0.45 -0.31 -2.94
C SER A 121 -1.77 -1.08 -2.89
N SER A 122 -1.77 -2.37 -3.20
CA SER A 122 -2.99 -3.21 -3.11
C SER A 122 -3.44 -3.43 -1.66
N SER A 123 -2.54 -3.64 -0.70
CA SER A 123 -2.92 -3.82 0.71
C SER A 123 -3.49 -2.55 1.35
N LYS A 124 -2.96 -1.38 1.01
CA LYS A 124 -3.54 -0.08 1.43
C LYS A 124 -4.90 0.22 0.78
N GLN A 125 -5.26 -0.51 -0.28
CA GLN A 125 -6.58 -0.42 -0.90
C GLN A 125 -7.62 -1.33 -0.23
N MET A 126 -7.22 -2.28 0.63
CA MET A 126 -8.17 -3.11 1.35
C MET A 126 -8.76 -2.36 2.54
N ILE A 127 -10.09 -2.36 2.63
CA ILE A 127 -10.85 -1.76 3.73
C ILE A 127 -11.67 -2.88 4.38
N MET A 128 -11.57 -3.01 5.70
CA MET A 128 -12.42 -3.91 6.45
C MET A 128 -13.72 -3.19 6.82
N ILE A 129 -14.83 -3.67 6.33
CA ILE A 129 -16.18 -3.27 6.77
C ILE A 129 -16.56 -4.19 7.94
N LYS A 130 -16.28 -3.75 9.15
CA LYS A 130 -16.40 -4.58 10.37
C LYS A 130 -17.85 -4.94 10.67
N SER A 131 -18.79 -4.03 10.40
CA SER A 131 -20.23 -4.25 10.59
C SER A 131 -20.78 -5.42 9.77
N GLU A 132 -20.19 -5.68 8.60
CA GLU A 132 -20.59 -6.74 7.67
C GLU A 132 -19.58 -7.91 7.63
N GLY A 133 -18.41 -7.78 8.27
CA GLY A 133 -17.34 -8.77 8.21
C GLY A 133 -16.68 -8.91 6.83
N ILE A 134 -16.78 -7.88 5.98
CA ILE A 134 -16.36 -7.90 4.58
C ILE A 134 -15.02 -7.18 4.42
N LYS A 135 -14.09 -7.77 3.64
CA LYS A 135 -12.90 -7.09 3.12
C LYS A 135 -13.22 -6.53 1.74
N LEU A 136 -13.24 -5.20 1.62
CA LEU A 136 -13.50 -4.48 0.37
C LEU A 136 -12.21 -3.94 -0.21
N ASN A 137 -11.93 -4.23 -1.47
CA ASN A 137 -10.84 -3.58 -2.18
C ASN A 137 -11.31 -2.22 -2.71
N LEU A 138 -10.62 -1.15 -2.34
CA LEU A 138 -10.94 0.20 -2.80
C LEU A 138 -10.92 0.34 -4.34
N SER A 139 -10.06 -0.46 -5.02
CA SER A 139 -10.04 -0.51 -6.48
C SER A 139 -11.31 -1.10 -7.11
N ASP A 140 -12.12 -1.82 -6.35
CA ASP A 140 -13.38 -2.38 -6.85
C ASP A 140 -14.57 -1.41 -6.64
N VAL A 141 -14.38 -0.36 -5.81
CA VAL A 141 -15.42 0.64 -5.56
C VAL A 141 -15.52 1.60 -6.74
N LEU A 142 -16.68 1.64 -7.38
CA LEU A 142 -16.97 2.58 -8.47
C LEU A 142 -17.45 3.93 -7.92
N TYR A 143 -18.49 3.90 -7.09
CA TYR A 143 -19.07 5.08 -6.47
C TYR A 143 -19.92 4.72 -5.24
N ILE A 144 -20.28 5.73 -4.46
CA ILE A 144 -21.13 5.62 -3.27
C ILE A 144 -22.30 6.58 -3.45
N VAL A 145 -23.51 6.09 -3.26
CA VAL A 145 -24.74 6.89 -3.31
C VAL A 145 -25.51 6.80 -2.01
N THR A 146 -26.07 7.94 -1.58
CA THR A 146 -26.94 7.98 -0.42
C THR A 146 -28.37 7.63 -0.84
N GLU A 147 -28.97 6.67 -0.14
CA GLU A 147 -30.35 6.23 -0.27
C GLU A 147 -31.00 6.30 1.13
N ASP A 148 -31.74 7.35 1.38
CA ASP A 148 -32.35 7.64 2.69
C ASP A 148 -31.31 7.64 3.85
N ASN A 149 -31.41 6.69 4.77
CA ASN A 149 -30.52 6.51 5.91
C ASN A 149 -29.33 5.57 5.63
N TYR A 150 -29.20 5.11 4.39
CA TYR A 150 -28.18 4.18 3.96
C TYR A 150 -27.30 4.79 2.89
N ARG A 151 -26.13 4.22 2.70
CA ARG A 151 -25.26 4.47 1.56
C ARG A 151 -24.96 3.15 0.87
N ASN A 152 -25.23 3.14 -0.42
CA ASN A 152 -24.93 2.02 -1.29
C ASN A 152 -23.55 2.22 -1.90
N ILE A 153 -22.62 1.30 -1.62
CA ILE A 153 -21.28 1.22 -2.20
C ILE A 153 -21.40 0.32 -3.42
N VAL A 154 -21.36 0.92 -4.60
CA VAL A 154 -21.46 0.19 -5.87
C VAL A 154 -20.08 -0.24 -6.32
N THR A 155 -19.95 -1.53 -6.67
CA THR A 155 -18.66 -2.16 -6.99
C THR A 155 -18.61 -2.66 -8.44
N ALA A 156 -17.40 -2.84 -8.96
CA ALA A 156 -17.17 -3.28 -10.34
C ALA A 156 -17.54 -4.77 -10.58
N ASN A 157 -17.65 -5.54 -9.51
CA ASN A 157 -17.94 -6.98 -9.54
C ASN A 157 -19.36 -7.33 -9.06
N ASP A 158 -20.27 -6.37 -9.08
CA ASP A 158 -21.69 -6.48 -8.69
C ASP A 158 -21.93 -6.98 -7.24
N ASN A 159 -20.94 -6.85 -6.38
CA ASN A 159 -21.05 -7.13 -4.95
C ASN A 159 -21.29 -5.82 -4.18
N ASP A 160 -22.43 -5.19 -4.43
CA ASP A 160 -22.79 -3.94 -3.79
C ASP A 160 -23.03 -4.11 -2.29
N ILE A 161 -22.61 -3.10 -1.51
CA ILE A 161 -22.68 -3.13 -0.04
C ILE A 161 -23.53 -1.96 0.45
N LEU A 162 -24.56 -2.27 1.22
CA LEU A 162 -25.46 -1.27 1.80
C LEU A 162 -25.12 -1.05 3.28
N LEU A 163 -24.61 0.12 3.64
CA LEU A 163 -24.25 0.49 5.01
C LEU A 163 -25.14 1.61 5.54
N ARG A 164 -25.32 1.66 6.85
CA ARG A 164 -25.97 2.84 7.49
C ARG A 164 -25.10 4.07 7.30
N SER A 165 -25.73 5.23 7.09
CA SER A 165 -25.01 6.50 6.82
C SER A 165 -24.10 6.98 7.96
N ASN A 166 -24.27 6.47 9.19
CA ASN A 166 -23.44 6.75 10.35
C ASN A 166 -22.41 5.67 10.65
N ASP A 167 -22.21 4.70 9.76
CA ASP A 167 -21.20 3.65 9.91
C ASP A 167 -19.78 4.25 9.88
N ASN A 168 -18.94 3.90 10.86
CA ASN A 168 -17.58 4.43 10.95
C ASN A 168 -16.66 3.93 9.82
N ASP A 169 -16.85 2.69 9.37
CA ASP A 169 -16.06 2.14 8.28
C ASP A 169 -16.36 2.84 6.96
N LEU A 170 -17.62 3.27 6.80
CA LEU A 170 -18.03 4.11 5.68
C LEU A 170 -17.36 5.49 5.71
N GLN A 171 -17.20 6.12 6.88
CA GLN A 171 -16.46 7.39 6.99
C GLN A 171 -14.99 7.19 6.58
N ASN A 172 -14.36 6.12 7.07
CA ASN A 172 -12.99 5.76 6.66
C ASN A 172 -12.85 5.54 5.15
N LEU A 173 -13.89 5.01 4.49
CA LEU A 173 -13.92 4.81 3.05
C LEU A 173 -13.99 6.14 2.28
N ILE A 174 -14.90 7.04 2.65
CA ILE A 174 -15.09 8.31 1.93
C ILE A 174 -13.97 9.32 2.14
N GLU A 175 -13.13 9.12 3.16
CA GLU A 175 -11.91 9.92 3.42
C GLU A 175 -10.69 9.47 2.60
N LYS A 176 -10.80 8.36 1.83
CA LYS A 176 -9.70 7.92 0.96
C LYS A 176 -9.48 8.89 -0.19
N ASP A 177 -8.20 9.09 -0.53
CA ASP A 177 -7.80 10.02 -1.59
C ASP A 177 -8.44 9.72 -2.96
N SER A 178 -8.69 8.43 -3.28
CA SER A 178 -9.35 8.06 -4.52
C SER A 178 -10.86 8.32 -4.53
N ILE A 179 -11.50 8.57 -3.38
CA ILE A 179 -12.94 8.81 -3.28
C ILE A 179 -13.21 10.31 -3.26
N MET A 180 -13.98 10.79 -4.21
CA MET A 180 -14.24 12.21 -4.44
C MET A 180 -15.73 12.54 -4.32
N LEU A 181 -16.06 13.47 -3.44
CA LEU A 181 -17.43 14.02 -3.34
C LEU A 181 -17.72 14.88 -4.57
N ILE A 182 -18.74 14.54 -5.35
CA ILE A 182 -19.16 15.30 -6.54
C ILE A 182 -20.42 16.13 -6.34
N ARG A 183 -21.26 15.70 -5.44
CA ARG A 183 -22.44 16.43 -4.93
C ARG A 183 -22.90 15.80 -3.63
N ARG A 184 -23.79 16.48 -2.89
CA ARG A 184 -24.34 15.95 -1.64
C ARG A 184 -24.89 14.54 -1.85
N GLY A 185 -24.35 13.59 -1.08
CA GLY A 185 -24.78 12.19 -1.09
C GLY A 185 -24.24 11.34 -2.23
N ILE A 186 -23.30 11.87 -3.04
CA ILE A 186 -22.64 11.07 -4.10
C ILE A 186 -21.14 11.28 -4.09
N TRP A 187 -20.40 10.19 -3.93
CA TRP A 187 -18.96 10.12 -4.04
C TRP A 187 -18.60 9.17 -5.18
N VAL A 188 -17.57 9.47 -5.94
CA VAL A 188 -17.05 8.62 -7.02
C VAL A 188 -15.60 8.28 -6.76
N ASN A 189 -15.17 7.09 -7.15
CA ASN A 189 -13.76 6.76 -7.20
C ASN A 189 -13.16 7.35 -8.48
N VAL A 190 -12.18 8.25 -8.34
CA VAL A 190 -11.56 8.94 -9.48
C VAL A 190 -10.89 7.99 -10.45
N GLN A 191 -10.42 6.83 -9.98
CA GLN A 191 -9.78 5.79 -10.80
C GLN A 191 -10.76 5.12 -11.80
N HIS A 192 -12.06 5.21 -11.54
CA HIS A 192 -13.14 4.65 -12.36
C HIS A 192 -13.92 5.71 -13.14
N VAL A 193 -13.40 6.94 -13.20
CA VAL A 193 -14.01 7.98 -14.03
C VAL A 193 -13.52 7.83 -15.47
N LYS A 194 -14.38 7.33 -16.32
CA LYS A 194 -14.12 7.15 -17.77
C LYS A 194 -14.03 8.48 -18.51
N LYS A 195 -14.85 9.46 -18.11
CA LYS A 195 -14.93 10.75 -18.78
C LYS A 195 -15.50 11.84 -17.90
N PHE A 196 -14.91 13.04 -17.97
CA PHE A 196 -15.45 14.24 -17.36
C PHE A 196 -15.69 15.30 -18.45
N LYS A 197 -16.95 15.60 -18.76
CA LYS A 197 -17.33 16.60 -19.76
C LYS A 197 -18.34 17.60 -19.19
N GLY A 198 -17.93 18.87 -19.17
CA GLY A 198 -18.78 19.95 -18.68
C GLY A 198 -19.04 19.85 -17.17
N ASP A 199 -20.26 19.48 -16.78
CA ASP A 199 -20.67 19.24 -15.40
C ASP A 199 -21.08 17.77 -15.15
N ARG A 200 -20.66 16.85 -16.04
CA ARG A 200 -21.03 15.45 -15.98
C ARG A 200 -19.78 14.55 -15.91
N ILE A 201 -19.86 13.55 -15.05
CA ILE A 201 -18.90 12.45 -14.92
C ILE A 201 -19.57 11.17 -15.38
N GLU A 202 -18.90 10.43 -16.27
CA GLU A 202 -19.28 9.09 -16.72
C GLU A 202 -18.32 8.08 -16.07
N MET A 203 -18.88 7.07 -15.42
CA MET A 203 -18.15 5.99 -14.74
C MET A 203 -17.87 4.83 -15.71
N ASP A 204 -16.97 3.91 -15.35
CA ASP A 204 -16.63 2.73 -16.15
C ASP A 204 -17.85 1.85 -16.49
N ASN A 205 -18.81 1.75 -15.57
CA ASN A 205 -20.08 1.05 -15.79
C ASN A 205 -21.13 1.86 -16.56
N ASN A 206 -20.71 2.97 -17.22
CA ASN A 206 -21.52 3.92 -17.98
C ASN A 206 -22.57 4.71 -17.18
N GLN A 207 -22.54 4.62 -15.84
CA GLN A 207 -23.36 5.48 -15.00
C GLN A 207 -22.90 6.92 -15.14
N VAL A 208 -23.84 7.86 -15.27
CA VAL A 208 -23.56 9.30 -15.43
C VAL A 208 -24.07 10.08 -14.23
N PHE A 209 -23.20 10.89 -13.65
CA PHE A 209 -23.54 11.79 -12.55
C PHE A 209 -23.33 13.25 -12.92
N LYS A 210 -24.18 14.13 -12.36
CA LYS A 210 -24.01 15.59 -12.46
C LYS A 210 -23.23 16.09 -11.25
N VAL A 211 -22.15 16.82 -11.48
CA VAL A 211 -21.31 17.46 -10.45
C VAL A 211 -21.96 18.76 -9.99
N SER A 212 -21.93 19.05 -8.69
CA SER A 212 -22.44 20.32 -8.16
C SER A 212 -21.58 21.50 -8.62
N ARG A 213 -22.19 22.66 -8.82
CA ARG A 213 -21.47 23.87 -9.26
C ARG A 213 -20.31 24.27 -8.36
N LYS A 214 -20.47 24.07 -7.04
CA LYS A 214 -19.44 24.40 -6.03
C LYS A 214 -18.20 23.52 -6.15
N LEU A 215 -18.37 22.22 -6.43
CA LEU A 215 -17.31 21.23 -6.44
C LEU A 215 -16.67 21.05 -7.82
N LYS A 216 -17.24 21.63 -8.89
CA LYS A 216 -16.81 21.39 -10.27
C LYS A 216 -15.32 21.65 -10.51
N LYS A 217 -14.79 22.77 -10.02
CA LYS A 217 -13.37 23.14 -10.21
C LYS A 217 -12.43 22.16 -9.52
N GLU A 218 -12.76 21.82 -8.27
CA GLU A 218 -11.99 20.88 -7.45
C GLU A 218 -12.02 19.47 -8.07
N CYS A 219 -13.21 18.98 -8.42
CA CYS A 219 -13.37 17.68 -9.07
C CYS A 219 -12.58 17.59 -10.40
N TYR A 220 -12.61 18.64 -11.20
CA TYR A 220 -11.89 18.68 -12.46
C TYR A 220 -10.36 18.67 -12.25
N ALA A 221 -9.86 19.48 -11.31
CA ALA A 221 -8.44 19.51 -10.97
C ALA A 221 -7.95 18.14 -10.47
N ARG A 222 -8.73 17.49 -9.61
CA ARG A 222 -8.40 16.17 -9.08
C ARG A 222 -8.42 15.10 -10.16
N PHE A 223 -9.41 15.10 -11.04
CA PHE A 223 -9.47 14.20 -12.20
C PHE A 223 -8.24 14.32 -13.11
N MET A 224 -7.77 15.56 -13.35
CA MET A 224 -6.60 15.80 -14.20
C MET A 224 -5.27 15.43 -13.54
N ASN A 225 -5.20 15.45 -12.20
CA ASN A 225 -3.97 15.08 -11.47
C ASN A 225 -3.81 13.57 -11.23
N ASP A 226 -4.93 12.84 -11.09
CA ASP A 226 -4.93 11.42 -10.75
C ASP A 226 -5.10 10.51 -11.99
N GLY A 227 -5.37 11.07 -13.13
CA GLY A 227 -5.90 10.32 -14.24
C GLY A 227 -5.17 10.40 -15.57
N TRP A 228 -3.82 10.46 -15.66
CA TRP A 228 -3.18 10.17 -17.01
C TRP A 228 -1.69 10.45 -16.94
#